data_1bf1cc1eb53596e06a88421f672046ba
#
_entry.id   1bf1cc1eb53596e06a88421f672046ba
#
_cell.length_a   1.000
_cell.length_b   1.000
_cell.length_c   1.000
_cell.angle_alpha   90.00
_cell.angle_beta   90.00
_cell.angle_gamma   90.00
#
_symmetry.space_group_name_H-M   'P 1'
#
loop_
_entity.id
_entity.type
_entity.pdbx_description
1 polymer ?
#
loop_
_entity_poly.entity_id
_entity_poly.type
_entity_poly.pdbx_seq_one_letter_code
_entity_poly.pdbx_strand_id
1 'polypeptide(L)'
;PVTCFGYTDGGVTLTVTGNNPFTFAWSNLATTQSISGVAAGTYTVTITDSNGCTATDSETVGAANQILANETISHLVCNGEGNGQVALAPSGGTSPYAYVWSIPETTAIISALDGDTYSVTITDNVGCQFINSYVVNEPSAINIAQTIVDVLCHGESTGSITVNVSGG
;
A
#
# COMPACT_ATOMS: atom_id res chain seq x y z
N PRO A 1 -20.90 -5.33 7.62
CA PRO A 1 -19.77 -4.91 6.78
C PRO A 1 -18.60 -5.88 6.88
N VAL A 2 -17.67 -5.84 5.93
CA VAL A 2 -16.35 -6.50 6.04
C VAL A 2 -15.44 -5.72 6.99
N THR A 3 -14.48 -6.42 7.60
CA THR A 3 -13.55 -5.80 8.56
C THR A 3 -12.53 -4.90 7.86
N CYS A 4 -11.94 -5.38 6.76
CA CYS A 4 -10.94 -4.64 5.98
C CYS A 4 -11.33 -4.57 4.50
N PHE A 5 -10.80 -3.57 3.80
CA PHE A 5 -10.99 -3.44 2.35
C PHE A 5 -10.48 -4.69 1.63
N GLY A 6 -11.33 -5.26 0.77
CA GLY A 6 -11.03 -6.48 0.01
C GLY A 6 -11.19 -7.79 0.79
N TYR A 7 -11.55 -7.76 2.08
CA TYR A 7 -11.80 -8.98 2.84
C TYR A 7 -13.18 -9.58 2.51
N THR A 8 -13.29 -10.88 2.79
CA THR A 8 -14.51 -11.68 2.58
C THR A 8 -15.05 -12.22 3.90
N ASP A 9 -14.98 -11.42 4.94
CA ASP A 9 -15.40 -11.78 6.32
C ASP A 9 -16.75 -11.18 6.72
N GLY A 10 -17.45 -10.60 5.77
CA GLY A 10 -18.80 -10.06 5.96
C GLY A 10 -19.86 -11.14 6.13
N GLY A 11 -21.04 -10.74 6.56
CA GLY A 11 -22.17 -11.66 6.69
C GLY A 11 -23.52 -10.97 6.80
N VAL A 12 -24.56 -11.73 6.55
CA VAL A 12 -25.98 -11.35 6.71
C VAL A 12 -26.67 -12.37 7.62
N THR A 13 -27.33 -11.89 8.66
CA THR A 13 -28.16 -12.72 9.54
C THR A 13 -29.62 -12.40 9.32
N LEU A 14 -30.44 -13.42 8.98
CA LEU A 14 -31.86 -13.26 8.80
C LEU A 14 -32.65 -13.79 9.99
N THR A 15 -33.72 -13.06 10.32
CA THR A 15 -34.79 -13.54 11.20
C THR A 15 -36.05 -13.74 10.36
N VAL A 16 -36.56 -14.96 10.32
CA VAL A 16 -37.72 -15.35 9.50
C VAL A 16 -38.85 -15.78 10.40
N THR A 17 -40.05 -15.28 10.11
CA THR A 17 -41.29 -15.66 10.81
C THR A 17 -42.30 -16.20 9.78
N GLY A 18 -43.08 -17.23 10.17
CA GLY A 18 -44.08 -17.84 9.29
C GLY A 18 -44.18 -19.37 9.47
N ASN A 19 -44.62 -20.05 8.43
CA ASN A 19 -44.87 -21.51 8.46
C ASN A 19 -43.60 -22.30 8.14
N ASN A 20 -43.03 -22.92 9.17
CA ASN A 20 -41.86 -23.79 9.04
C ASN A 20 -42.18 -25.14 8.36
N PRO A 21 -41.25 -25.82 7.64
CA PRO A 21 -39.86 -25.41 7.40
C PRO A 21 -39.72 -24.37 6.27
N PHE A 22 -38.63 -23.58 6.32
CA PHE A 22 -38.24 -22.66 5.27
C PHE A 22 -37.05 -23.19 4.48
N THR A 23 -37.01 -22.85 3.19
CA THR A 23 -35.85 -23.02 2.32
C THR A 23 -35.34 -21.65 1.88
N PHE A 24 -34.05 -21.54 1.63
CA PHE A 24 -33.37 -20.29 1.30
C PHE A 24 -32.59 -20.47 0.00
N ALA A 25 -32.65 -19.48 -0.87
CA ALA A 25 -31.86 -19.41 -2.09
C ALA A 25 -31.25 -17.99 -2.21
N TRP A 26 -29.96 -17.89 -1.94
CA TRP A 26 -29.22 -16.64 -2.04
C TRP A 26 -28.63 -16.42 -3.44
N SER A 27 -28.39 -15.16 -3.80
CA SER A 27 -27.75 -14.78 -5.06
C SER A 27 -26.32 -15.33 -5.21
N ASN A 28 -25.66 -15.68 -4.12
CA ASN A 28 -24.34 -16.36 -4.09
C ASN A 28 -24.45 -17.90 -4.02
N LEU A 29 -25.62 -18.47 -4.30
CA LEU A 29 -25.93 -19.90 -4.28
C LEU A 29 -25.95 -20.56 -2.90
N ALA A 30 -25.82 -19.81 -1.82
CA ALA A 30 -25.99 -20.35 -0.48
C ALA A 30 -27.46 -20.72 -0.21
N THR A 31 -27.69 -21.76 0.61
CA THR A 31 -29.01 -22.28 0.97
C THR A 31 -29.28 -22.23 2.48
N THR A 32 -28.42 -21.60 3.24
CA THR A 32 -28.53 -21.42 4.69
C THR A 32 -29.37 -20.17 5.03
N GLN A 33 -29.99 -20.14 6.21
CA GLN A 33 -30.75 -18.97 6.68
C GLN A 33 -29.89 -17.70 6.74
N SER A 34 -28.63 -17.83 7.15
CA SER A 34 -27.66 -16.72 7.22
C SER A 34 -26.45 -17.06 6.36
N ILE A 35 -25.79 -16.02 5.83
CA ILE A 35 -24.53 -16.15 5.09
C ILE A 35 -23.41 -15.45 5.84
N SER A 36 -22.22 -16.03 5.80
CA SER A 36 -20.98 -15.47 6.37
C SER A 36 -19.80 -15.73 5.44
N GLY A 37 -18.69 -15.07 5.70
CA GLY A 37 -17.51 -15.24 4.85
C GLY A 37 -17.71 -14.65 3.44
N VAL A 38 -18.49 -13.58 3.31
CA VAL A 38 -18.82 -12.96 2.02
C VAL A 38 -18.16 -11.58 1.88
N ALA A 39 -17.83 -11.22 0.65
CA ALA A 39 -17.31 -9.91 0.30
C ALA A 39 -18.35 -8.80 0.52
N ALA A 40 -17.92 -7.56 0.46
CA ALA A 40 -18.82 -6.41 0.36
C ALA A 40 -19.64 -6.51 -0.94
N GLY A 41 -20.95 -6.27 -0.84
CA GLY A 41 -21.86 -6.39 -1.97
C GLY A 41 -23.31 -6.54 -1.52
N THR A 42 -24.24 -6.55 -2.48
CA THR A 42 -25.65 -6.77 -2.21
C THR A 42 -26.01 -8.23 -2.45
N TYR A 43 -26.65 -8.86 -1.47
CA TYR A 43 -27.06 -10.26 -1.47
C TYR A 43 -28.59 -10.32 -1.39
N THR A 44 -29.19 -10.93 -2.41
CA THR A 44 -30.64 -11.16 -2.46
C THR A 44 -30.92 -12.59 -2.03
N VAL A 45 -31.95 -12.78 -1.22
CA VAL A 45 -32.44 -14.10 -0.79
C VAL A 45 -33.88 -14.29 -1.23
N THR A 46 -34.21 -15.47 -1.72
CA THR A 46 -35.57 -15.94 -1.88
C THR A 46 -35.84 -16.98 -0.79
N ILE A 47 -36.86 -16.75 0.02
CA ILE A 47 -37.29 -17.62 1.11
C ILE A 47 -38.60 -18.30 0.65
N THR A 48 -38.66 -19.60 0.81
CA THR A 48 -39.89 -20.37 0.49
C THR A 48 -40.37 -21.12 1.74
N ASP A 49 -41.61 -20.98 2.09
CA ASP A 49 -42.22 -21.68 3.22
C ASP A 49 -42.70 -23.11 2.85
N SER A 50 -43.21 -23.84 3.85
CA SER A 50 -43.72 -25.21 3.67
C SER A 50 -44.93 -25.31 2.71
N ASN A 51 -45.62 -24.22 2.45
CA ASN A 51 -46.79 -24.17 1.52
C ASN A 51 -46.35 -23.76 0.09
N GLY A 52 -45.06 -23.47 -0.12
CA GLY A 52 -44.54 -23.00 -1.41
C GLY A 52 -44.72 -21.48 -1.64
N CYS A 53 -45.13 -20.72 -0.62
CA CYS A 53 -45.17 -19.26 -0.69
C CYS A 53 -43.77 -18.69 -0.63
N THR A 54 -43.46 -17.70 -1.46
CA THR A 54 -42.12 -17.10 -1.55
C THR A 54 -42.13 -15.65 -1.10
N ALA A 55 -41.00 -15.24 -0.48
CA ALA A 55 -40.67 -13.86 -0.20
C ALA A 55 -39.22 -13.60 -0.61
N THR A 56 -38.92 -12.39 -1.06
CA THR A 56 -37.57 -11.96 -1.43
C THR A 56 -37.14 -10.76 -0.58
N ASP A 57 -35.86 -10.74 -0.20
CA ASP A 57 -35.25 -9.62 0.50
C ASP A 57 -33.82 -9.39 -0.02
N SER A 58 -33.29 -8.19 0.16
CA SER A 58 -31.96 -7.80 -0.30
C SER A 58 -31.22 -7.03 0.78
N GLU A 59 -30.04 -7.54 1.16
CA GLU A 59 -29.19 -6.93 2.17
C GLU A 59 -27.82 -6.57 1.61
N THR A 60 -27.28 -5.43 2.06
CA THR A 60 -25.97 -4.97 1.62
C THR A 60 -24.93 -5.17 2.72
N VAL A 61 -23.90 -5.97 2.41
CA VAL A 61 -22.67 -6.06 3.18
C VAL A 61 -21.78 -4.88 2.80
N GLY A 62 -21.61 -3.95 3.72
CA GLY A 62 -20.81 -2.73 3.50
C GLY A 62 -19.33 -3.02 3.30
N ALA A 63 -18.67 -2.24 2.45
CA ALA A 63 -17.21 -2.24 2.28
C ALA A 63 -16.53 -1.44 3.39
N ALA A 64 -15.33 -1.86 3.79
CA ALA A 64 -14.43 -1.04 4.58
C ALA A 64 -13.67 -0.05 3.66
N ASN A 65 -13.27 1.10 4.19
CA ASN A 65 -12.47 2.07 3.45
C ASN A 65 -11.03 1.56 3.30
N GLN A 66 -10.48 1.68 2.10
CA GLN A 66 -9.09 1.35 1.82
C GLN A 66 -8.15 2.37 2.48
N ILE A 67 -7.04 1.90 3.05
CA ILE A 67 -5.95 2.77 3.49
C ILE A 67 -5.19 3.27 2.26
N LEU A 68 -5.01 4.58 2.15
CA LEU A 68 -4.20 5.26 1.15
C LEU A 68 -3.07 5.97 1.87
N ALA A 69 -1.84 5.84 1.40
CA ALA A 69 -0.67 6.41 2.09
C ALA A 69 -0.50 7.92 1.88
N ASN A 70 -0.86 8.44 0.70
CA ASN A 70 -0.70 9.85 0.29
C ASN A 70 0.73 10.34 0.57
N GLU A 71 1.69 9.72 -0.10
CA GLU A 71 3.11 9.95 0.10
C GLU A 71 3.62 11.25 -0.53
N THR A 72 4.64 11.82 0.08
CA THR A 72 5.51 12.85 -0.48
C THR A 72 6.96 12.41 -0.30
N ILE A 73 7.74 12.37 -1.38
CA ILE A 73 9.13 11.91 -1.37
C ILE A 73 10.03 13.07 -1.75
N SER A 74 11.06 13.31 -0.92
CA SER A 74 12.18 14.21 -1.24
C SER A 74 13.41 13.37 -1.57
N HIS A 75 13.91 13.52 -2.78
CA HIS A 75 15.12 12.84 -3.27
C HIS A 75 16.38 13.62 -2.90
N LEU A 76 17.54 12.98 -2.96
CA LEU A 76 18.82 13.64 -2.78
C LEU A 76 19.13 14.55 -4.00
N VAL A 77 19.70 15.71 -3.72
CA VAL A 77 20.15 16.65 -4.77
C VAL A 77 21.59 16.34 -5.18
N CYS A 78 22.42 15.91 -4.24
CA CYS A 78 23.81 15.52 -4.49
C CYS A 78 24.08 14.11 -3.95
N ASN A 79 25.07 13.44 -4.52
CA ASN A 79 25.50 12.13 -4.05
C ASN A 79 26.08 12.20 -2.63
N GLY A 80 25.65 11.32 -1.74
CA GLY A 80 26.14 11.20 -0.37
C GLY A 80 25.59 12.22 0.63
N GLU A 81 24.60 13.03 0.28
CA GLU A 81 24.05 14.03 1.22
C GLU A 81 23.22 13.42 2.36
N GLY A 82 22.62 12.25 2.18
CA GLY A 82 21.81 11.60 3.20
C GLY A 82 20.64 12.46 3.71
N ASN A 83 20.05 13.30 2.85
CA ASN A 83 18.98 14.25 3.21
C ASN A 83 17.61 13.89 2.60
N GLY A 84 17.48 12.67 2.08
CA GLY A 84 16.22 12.15 1.56
C GLY A 84 15.14 12.07 2.63
N GLN A 85 13.88 12.09 2.22
CA GLN A 85 12.73 11.99 3.11
C GLN A 85 11.58 11.25 2.43
N VAL A 86 10.83 10.47 3.20
CA VAL A 86 9.50 9.97 2.85
C VAL A 86 8.52 10.43 3.92
N ALA A 87 7.49 11.16 3.53
CA ALA A 87 6.40 11.62 4.40
C ALA A 87 5.09 10.99 3.95
N LEU A 88 4.35 10.39 4.88
CA LEU A 88 3.05 9.76 4.67
C LEU A 88 1.96 10.53 5.38
N ALA A 89 0.82 10.73 4.70
CA ALA A 89 -0.39 11.33 5.25
C ALA A 89 -1.58 10.38 5.03
N PRO A 90 -1.64 9.24 5.74
CA PRO A 90 -2.62 8.21 5.45
C PRO A 90 -4.06 8.67 5.63
N SER A 91 -4.93 8.16 4.77
CA SER A 91 -6.37 8.37 4.82
C SER A 91 -7.10 7.04 4.58
N GLY A 92 -8.40 6.99 4.89
CA GLY A 92 -9.15 5.72 4.86
C GLY A 92 -8.80 4.80 6.02
N GLY A 93 -9.35 3.59 6.06
CA GLY A 93 -9.23 2.73 7.25
C GLY A 93 -9.79 3.38 8.52
N THR A 94 -9.29 2.96 9.68
CA THR A 94 -9.71 3.45 11.01
C THR A 94 -8.50 3.99 11.78
N SER A 95 -8.39 5.32 11.96
CA SER A 95 -7.34 5.96 12.77
C SER A 95 -7.39 5.50 14.25
N PRO A 96 -6.24 5.46 14.99
CA PRO A 96 -4.87 5.82 14.58
C PRO A 96 -4.18 4.76 13.74
N TYR A 97 -3.07 5.18 13.08
CA TYR A 97 -2.22 4.29 12.27
C TYR A 97 -0.90 4.02 12.96
N ALA A 98 -0.41 2.78 12.83
CA ALA A 98 0.93 2.35 13.22
C ALA A 98 1.77 2.10 11.97
N TYR A 99 3.09 2.33 12.06
CA TYR A 99 4.03 2.20 10.94
C TYR A 99 5.14 1.25 11.31
N VAL A 100 5.48 0.36 10.38
CA VAL A 100 6.66 -0.51 10.46
C VAL A 100 7.42 -0.35 9.14
N TRP A 101 8.59 0.28 9.21
CA TRP A 101 9.47 0.48 8.06
C TRP A 101 10.52 -0.63 7.93
N SER A 102 11.17 -0.72 6.78
CA SER A 102 12.36 -1.58 6.57
C SER A 102 13.58 -1.13 7.40
N ILE A 103 13.52 0.06 7.99
CA ILE A 103 14.49 0.61 8.96
C ILE A 103 13.80 0.74 10.33
N PRO A 104 14.54 0.93 11.45
CA PRO A 104 13.95 0.92 12.80
C PRO A 104 13.12 2.17 13.15
N GLU A 105 12.45 2.76 12.16
CA GLU A 105 11.55 3.91 12.31
C GLU A 105 10.10 3.47 12.40
N THR A 106 9.28 4.20 13.20
CA THR A 106 7.87 3.89 13.45
C THR A 106 6.95 5.10 13.26
N THR A 107 7.45 6.17 12.66
CA THR A 107 6.72 7.42 12.44
C THR A 107 6.20 7.54 11.02
N ALA A 108 5.22 8.41 10.80
CA ALA A 108 4.68 8.69 9.47
C ALA A 108 5.70 9.39 8.55
N ILE A 109 6.73 10.00 9.11
CA ILE A 109 7.78 10.71 8.37
C ILE A 109 9.12 10.10 8.76
N ILE A 110 9.88 9.66 7.75
CA ILE A 110 11.27 9.24 7.90
C ILE A 110 12.16 10.20 7.10
N SER A 111 13.30 10.56 7.66
CA SER A 111 14.20 11.58 7.10
C SER A 111 15.66 11.19 7.30
N ALA A 112 16.59 11.98 6.77
CA ALA A 112 18.01 11.68 6.72
C ALA A 112 18.28 10.34 6.01
N LEU A 113 17.63 10.13 4.86
CA LEU A 113 17.70 8.91 4.08
C LEU A 113 18.74 9.02 2.98
N ASP A 114 19.46 7.95 2.76
CA ASP A 114 20.30 7.74 1.57
C ASP A 114 19.43 7.32 0.37
N GLY A 115 20.04 7.23 -0.82
CA GLY A 115 19.39 6.70 -2.01
C GLY A 115 19.16 5.20 -1.90
N ASP A 116 17.92 4.78 -1.59
CA ASP A 116 17.54 3.37 -1.45
C ASP A 116 16.02 3.20 -1.57
N THR A 117 15.56 1.96 -1.39
CA THR A 117 14.14 1.59 -1.35
C THR A 117 13.71 1.33 0.08
N TYR A 118 12.70 2.07 0.54
CA TYR A 118 12.14 1.98 1.88
C TYR A 118 10.74 1.37 1.82
N SER A 119 10.56 0.20 2.40
CA SER A 119 9.23 -0.44 2.51
C SER A 119 8.57 -0.09 3.83
N VAL A 120 7.23 0.02 3.82
CA VAL A 120 6.42 0.30 4.99
C VAL A 120 5.20 -0.61 5.03
N THR A 121 4.83 -1.02 6.23
CA THR A 121 3.51 -1.55 6.56
C THR A 121 2.78 -0.52 7.42
N ILE A 122 1.68 0.01 6.92
CA ILE A 122 0.76 0.87 7.68
C ILE A 122 -0.36 -0.03 8.19
N THR A 123 -0.58 -0.03 9.51
CA THR A 123 -1.66 -0.78 10.14
C THR A 123 -2.62 0.19 10.82
N ASP A 124 -3.90 0.06 10.56
CA ASP A 124 -4.93 0.87 11.20
C ASP A 124 -5.35 0.30 12.56
N ASN A 125 -6.25 1.00 13.27
CA ASN A 125 -6.70 0.62 14.61
C ASN A 125 -7.50 -0.70 14.67
N VAL A 126 -8.06 -1.18 13.56
CA VAL A 126 -8.75 -2.47 13.49
C VAL A 126 -7.88 -3.60 12.94
N GLY A 127 -6.61 -3.31 12.62
CA GLY A 127 -5.64 -4.28 12.15
C GLY A 127 -5.58 -4.45 10.64
N CYS A 128 -6.25 -3.59 9.87
CA CYS A 128 -6.13 -3.58 8.41
C CYS A 128 -4.78 -3.03 7.99
N GLN A 129 -4.17 -3.65 6.98
CA GLN A 129 -2.81 -3.32 6.56
C GLN A 129 -2.77 -2.78 5.13
N PHE A 130 -1.87 -1.82 4.91
CA PHE A 130 -1.41 -1.35 3.62
C PHE A 130 0.11 -1.47 3.57
N ILE A 131 0.63 -2.11 2.52
CA ILE A 131 2.07 -2.37 2.35
C ILE A 131 2.50 -1.73 1.04
N ASN A 132 3.56 -0.94 1.08
CA ASN A 132 4.15 -0.32 -0.10
C ASN A 132 5.66 -0.09 0.08
N SER A 133 6.34 0.27 -1.01
CA SER A 133 7.76 0.61 -1.02
C SER A 133 7.98 1.90 -1.81
N TYR A 134 8.87 2.75 -1.31
CA TYR A 134 9.20 4.06 -1.87
C TYR A 134 10.68 4.15 -2.18
N VAL A 135 11.02 4.65 -3.36
CA VAL A 135 12.40 4.84 -3.79
C VAL A 135 12.82 6.28 -3.56
N VAL A 136 13.85 6.47 -2.75
CA VAL A 136 14.58 7.74 -2.65
C VAL A 136 15.73 7.68 -3.63
N ASN A 137 15.68 8.53 -4.66
CA ASN A 137 16.72 8.57 -5.69
C ASN A 137 17.91 9.40 -5.23
N GLU A 138 19.09 8.98 -5.68
CA GLU A 138 20.37 9.65 -5.44
C GLU A 138 21.07 9.85 -6.79
N PRO A 139 21.61 11.06 -7.09
CA PRO A 139 22.44 11.27 -8.26
C PRO A 139 23.73 10.45 -8.20
N SER A 140 24.30 10.14 -9.34
CA SER A 140 25.60 9.47 -9.39
C SER A 140 26.71 10.38 -8.87
N ALA A 141 27.72 9.80 -8.22
CA ALA A 141 28.90 10.56 -7.78
C ALA A 141 29.64 11.18 -8.96
N ILE A 142 30.14 12.41 -8.78
CA ILE A 142 31.04 13.03 -9.75
C ILE A 142 32.37 12.28 -9.74
N ASN A 143 32.73 11.73 -10.86
CA ASN A 143 34.00 11.06 -11.08
C ASN A 143 34.91 11.91 -11.96
N ILE A 144 36.16 12.03 -11.55
CA ILE A 144 37.20 12.75 -12.28
C ILE A 144 38.29 11.77 -12.68
N ALA A 145 38.46 11.57 -13.97
CA ALA A 145 39.59 10.85 -14.55
C ALA A 145 40.57 11.84 -15.16
N GLN A 146 41.84 11.71 -14.85
CA GLN A 146 42.89 12.58 -15.40
C GLN A 146 43.92 11.78 -16.20
N THR A 147 44.37 12.36 -17.28
CA THR A 147 45.49 11.88 -18.06
C THR A 147 46.57 12.94 -18.05
N ILE A 148 47.79 12.56 -17.64
CA ILE A 148 48.92 13.47 -17.60
C ILE A 148 49.91 13.01 -18.68
N VAL A 149 50.36 13.96 -19.47
CA VAL A 149 51.47 13.74 -20.44
C VAL A 149 52.63 14.62 -19.97
N ASP A 150 53.71 13.97 -19.60
CA ASP A 150 54.90 14.64 -19.12
C ASP A 150 55.66 15.36 -20.27
N VAL A 151 56.43 16.38 -19.91
CA VAL A 151 57.35 17.04 -20.88
C VAL A 151 58.46 16.05 -21.29
N LEU A 152 58.76 15.97 -22.57
CA LEU A 152 59.73 15.03 -23.12
C LEU A 152 61.18 15.46 -22.87
N CYS A 153 61.43 16.81 -22.86
CA CYS A 153 62.77 17.34 -22.69
C CYS A 153 62.75 18.57 -21.77
N HIS A 154 63.87 18.81 -21.07
CA HIS A 154 64.05 19.98 -20.21
C HIS A 154 63.91 21.27 -21.02
N GLY A 155 63.00 22.17 -20.54
CA GLY A 155 62.74 23.46 -21.15
C GLY A 155 61.65 23.45 -22.25
N GLU A 156 61.03 22.31 -22.55
CA GLU A 156 59.90 22.21 -23.49
C GLU A 156 58.57 22.44 -22.79
N SER A 157 57.54 22.82 -23.57
CA SER A 157 56.15 23.02 -23.07
C SER A 157 55.20 21.98 -23.69
N THR A 158 55.65 20.71 -23.77
CA THR A 158 54.91 19.61 -24.41
C THR A 158 54.02 18.82 -23.43
N GLY A 159 54.13 19.12 -22.13
CA GLY A 159 53.27 18.47 -21.12
C GLY A 159 51.82 18.91 -21.24
N SER A 160 50.90 18.02 -20.92
CA SER A 160 49.46 18.31 -20.86
C SER A 160 48.77 17.55 -19.74
N ILE A 161 47.70 18.11 -19.23
CA ILE A 161 46.76 17.47 -18.30
C ILE A 161 45.37 17.53 -18.91
N THR A 162 44.79 16.39 -19.12
CA THR A 162 43.40 16.27 -19.58
C THR A 162 42.55 15.76 -18.45
N VAL A 163 41.44 16.41 -18.16
CA VAL A 163 40.49 16.01 -17.14
C VAL A 163 39.18 15.63 -17.81
N ASN A 164 38.72 14.41 -17.57
CA ASN A 164 37.40 13.94 -17.98
C ASN A 164 36.52 13.83 -16.72
N VAL A 165 35.37 14.50 -16.75
CA VAL A 165 34.40 14.50 -15.65
C VAL A 165 33.17 13.73 -16.11
N SER A 166 32.65 12.85 -15.20
CA SER A 166 31.41 12.09 -15.43
C SER A 166 30.62 11.98 -14.13
N GLY A 167 29.31 11.73 -14.23
CA GLY A 167 28.41 11.70 -13.07
C GLY A 167 27.85 13.09 -12.72
N GLY A 168 27.10 13.17 -11.56
CA GLY A 168 26.35 14.35 -11.13
C GLY A 168 24.89 14.32 -11.50
#